data_e663011df58f9e816aa031c9573526d8
#
_entry.id   e663011df58f9e816aa031c9573526d8
#
_cell.length_a   1.000
_cell.length_b   1.000
_cell.length_c   1.000
_cell.angle_alpha   90.00
_cell.angle_beta   90.00
_cell.angle_gamma   90.00
#
_symmetry.space_group_name_H-M   'P 1'
#
loop_
_entity.id
_entity.type
_entity.pdbx_description
1 polymer ?
#
loop_
_entity_poly.entity_id
_entity_poly.type
_entity_poly.pdbx_seq_one_letter_code
_entity_poly.pdbx_strand_id
1 'polypeptide(L)'
;YTPLLAYDVQNNKSLILNKAHVVTNTIKRILSYEIKKKYKKLQFDVKVLPVPFISDRYIRNADICMASAWPTAFSVAGLSPNKGKKVYFIQDYEIWNNEELGRKSYTQPLRHIVISTWIKNKLIEQLGAEDAPIVFDGLDLEVFNNPEKKYEFGNRTIEVLMLYHNLPKKGVKDGLIAYKNLKDRYPNVKLTMFGMTDRPDISDEIMYYKDPSREKLKELYKKADIFLYTSREEGWGLTPLEAMASKCAVVGTNTGCMLDIGSDRENALLCEPGDIKKMTENLCELFENHEMIIKLAENGYKTVQQFSWNNSVNQLERELRNICDEDKD
;
A
#
# COMPACT_ATOMS: atom_id res chain seq x y z
N TYR A 1 3.16 11.44 -11.49
CA TYR A 1 4.06 10.67 -12.37
C TYR A 1 3.19 9.82 -13.26
N THR A 2 3.32 9.95 -14.56
CA THR A 2 2.49 9.16 -15.46
C THR A 2 3.38 8.21 -16.24
N PRO A 3 3.17 6.94 -16.03
CA PRO A 3 3.80 5.83 -16.74
C PRO A 3 3.54 5.84 -18.27
N LEU A 4 2.58 6.64 -18.73
CA LEU A 4 2.14 6.69 -20.11
C LEU A 4 3.22 7.03 -21.14
N LEU A 5 4.30 7.73 -20.77
CA LEU A 5 5.34 8.15 -21.73
C LEU A 5 6.31 7.03 -22.10
N ALA A 6 6.71 6.18 -21.17
CA ALA A 6 7.57 5.04 -21.48
C ALA A 6 6.80 3.97 -22.30
N TYR A 7 5.51 3.85 -22.05
CA TYR A 7 4.62 2.93 -22.76
C TYR A 7 4.38 3.35 -24.22
N ASP A 8 4.13 4.65 -24.47
CA ASP A 8 3.85 5.18 -25.80
C ASP A 8 5.08 5.16 -26.73
N VAL A 9 6.28 5.31 -26.20
CA VAL A 9 7.53 5.27 -26.99
C VAL A 9 7.83 3.87 -27.54
N GLN A 10 7.34 2.80 -26.88
CA GLN A 10 7.59 1.42 -27.32
C GLN A 10 6.51 0.84 -28.26
N ASN A 11 5.38 1.52 -28.42
CA ASN A 11 4.28 1.08 -29.28
C ASN A 11 4.39 1.56 -30.73
N ASN A 12 5.52 1.43 -31.40
CA ASN A 12 5.73 1.57 -32.87
C ASN A 12 4.89 2.62 -33.63
N LYS A 13 4.43 3.69 -32.97
CA LYS A 13 3.80 4.82 -33.64
C LYS A 13 4.87 5.70 -34.31
N SER A 14 4.56 6.28 -35.45
CA SER A 14 5.52 7.12 -36.17
C SER A 14 6.15 8.17 -35.24
N LEU A 15 7.44 8.46 -35.45
CA LEU A 15 8.25 9.36 -34.60
C LEU A 15 7.61 10.77 -34.44
N ILE A 16 6.85 11.20 -35.45
CA ILE A 16 6.13 12.49 -35.50
C ILE A 16 4.90 12.47 -34.59
N LEU A 17 4.10 11.40 -34.66
CA LEU A 17 2.91 11.23 -33.81
C LEU A 17 3.30 11.10 -32.34
N ASN A 18 4.40 10.41 -32.06
CA ASN A 18 4.94 10.31 -30.71
C ASN A 18 5.39 11.66 -30.16
N LYS A 19 6.06 12.52 -30.96
CA LYS A 19 6.46 13.88 -30.55
C LYS A 19 5.27 14.77 -30.26
N ALA A 20 4.24 14.76 -31.12
CA ALA A 20 3.03 15.55 -30.91
C ALA A 20 2.28 15.11 -29.65
N HIS A 21 2.17 13.80 -29.43
CA HIS A 21 1.53 13.22 -28.23
C HIS A 21 2.29 13.58 -26.94
N VAL A 22 3.64 13.52 -26.96
CA VAL A 22 4.52 13.95 -25.87
C VAL A 22 4.28 15.42 -25.52
N VAL A 23 4.27 16.31 -26.52
CA VAL A 23 4.04 17.76 -26.31
C VAL A 23 2.66 18.01 -25.71
N THR A 24 1.61 17.41 -26.28
CA THR A 24 0.23 17.58 -25.81
C THR A 24 0.06 17.08 -24.38
N ASN A 25 0.61 15.92 -24.04
CA ASN A 25 0.58 15.37 -22.70
C ASN A 25 1.38 16.22 -21.69
N THR A 26 2.52 16.77 -22.13
CA THR A 26 3.32 17.68 -21.29
C THR A 26 2.54 18.95 -20.95
N ILE A 27 1.90 19.57 -21.95
CA ILE A 27 1.05 20.75 -21.72
C ILE A 27 -0.10 20.41 -20.75
N LYS A 28 -0.82 19.30 -20.98
CA LYS A 28 -1.89 18.85 -20.06
C LYS A 28 -1.39 18.64 -18.65
N ARG A 29 -0.18 18.12 -18.47
CA ARG A 29 0.43 17.90 -17.13
C ARG A 29 0.80 19.20 -16.44
N ILE A 30 1.43 20.13 -17.17
CA ILE A 30 1.78 21.45 -16.63
C ILE A 30 0.50 22.15 -16.18
N LEU A 31 -0.53 22.19 -17.02
CA LEU A 31 -1.82 22.78 -16.68
C LEU A 31 -2.49 22.06 -15.50
N SER A 32 -2.50 20.74 -15.47
CA SER A 32 -3.05 19.95 -14.34
C SER A 32 -2.28 20.19 -13.05
N TYR A 33 -0.95 20.33 -13.12
CA TYR A 33 -0.11 20.63 -11.97
C TYR A 33 -0.40 22.03 -11.41
N GLU A 34 -0.45 23.06 -12.28
CA GLU A 34 -0.78 24.43 -11.87
C GLU A 34 -2.20 24.54 -11.28
N ILE A 35 -3.16 23.82 -11.87
CA ILE A 35 -4.50 23.73 -11.31
C ILE A 35 -4.48 23.07 -9.93
N LYS A 36 -3.81 21.92 -9.78
CA LYS A 36 -3.70 21.22 -8.49
C LYS A 36 -2.96 22.03 -7.45
N LYS A 37 -1.89 22.73 -7.82
CA LYS A 37 -1.14 23.64 -6.95
C LYS A 37 -2.02 24.80 -6.46
N LYS A 38 -2.89 25.32 -7.33
CA LYS A 38 -3.83 26.41 -6.98
C LYS A 38 -4.93 25.94 -6.03
N TYR A 39 -5.43 24.71 -6.16
CA TYR A 39 -6.57 24.19 -5.39
C TYR A 39 -6.19 23.25 -4.23
N LYS A 40 -5.00 22.65 -4.24
CA LYS A 40 -4.44 21.91 -3.11
C LYS A 40 -3.19 22.61 -2.65
N LYS A 41 -3.19 23.16 -1.42
CA LYS A 41 -1.94 23.47 -0.73
C LYS A 41 -1.18 22.16 -0.62
N LEU A 42 -0.17 21.97 -1.50
CA LEU A 42 0.78 20.88 -1.34
C LEU A 42 1.49 21.15 -0.01
N GLN A 43 1.30 20.28 0.96
CA GLN A 43 1.92 20.36 2.29
C GLN A 43 3.41 19.98 2.27
N PHE A 44 4.04 19.88 1.09
CA PHE A 44 5.42 19.46 0.93
C PHE A 44 6.30 20.64 0.55
N ASP A 45 7.38 20.83 1.28
CA ASP A 45 8.47 21.75 0.90
C ASP A 45 9.42 21.07 -0.09
N VAL A 46 8.88 20.61 -1.21
CA VAL A 46 9.64 19.99 -2.30
C VAL A 46 9.41 20.72 -3.61
N LYS A 47 10.48 20.90 -4.38
CA LYS A 47 10.43 21.49 -5.70
C LYS A 47 9.97 20.45 -6.72
N VAL A 48 8.74 20.57 -7.21
CA VAL A 48 8.21 19.74 -8.28
C VAL A 48 8.46 20.42 -9.63
N LEU A 49 9.18 19.73 -10.53
CA LEU A 49 9.50 20.20 -11.87
C LEU A 49 8.88 19.26 -12.90
N PRO A 50 7.80 19.67 -13.60
CA PRO A 50 7.27 18.92 -14.71
C PRO A 50 8.28 18.89 -15.85
N VAL A 51 8.59 17.69 -16.35
CA VAL A 51 9.48 17.51 -17.50
C VAL A 51 8.74 16.73 -18.60
N PRO A 52 9.04 16.97 -19.89
CA PRO A 52 8.38 16.26 -20.98
C PRO A 52 8.72 14.76 -20.98
N PHE A 53 9.97 14.42 -20.65
CA PHE A 53 10.46 13.05 -20.48
C PHE A 53 11.71 13.07 -19.60
N ILE A 54 12.04 11.93 -19.02
CA ILE A 54 13.24 11.77 -18.19
C ILE A 54 14.45 11.60 -19.11
N SER A 55 15.37 12.56 -19.08
CA SER A 55 16.65 12.54 -19.83
C SER A 55 17.65 13.46 -19.17
N ASP A 56 18.92 13.33 -19.53
CA ASP A 56 20.03 14.16 -19.00
C ASP A 56 19.81 15.66 -19.15
N ARG A 57 19.10 16.07 -20.21
CA ARG A 57 18.79 17.48 -20.46
C ARG A 57 17.89 18.10 -19.39
N TYR A 58 16.95 17.33 -18.86
CA TYR A 58 15.91 17.83 -17.95
C TYR A 58 16.13 17.44 -16.49
N ILE A 59 16.95 16.43 -16.24
CA ILE A 59 17.28 15.99 -14.89
C ILE A 59 18.56 16.68 -14.43
N ARG A 60 18.52 17.34 -13.29
CA ARG A 60 19.70 17.97 -12.69
C ARG A 60 20.72 16.93 -12.21
N ASN A 61 21.98 17.35 -12.05
CA ASN A 61 22.97 16.54 -11.35
C ASN A 61 22.56 16.40 -9.87
N ALA A 62 22.77 15.24 -9.29
CA ALA A 62 22.44 14.91 -7.92
C ALA A 62 23.32 13.75 -7.45
N ASP A 63 23.34 13.47 -6.16
CA ASP A 63 24.02 12.31 -5.61
C ASP A 63 23.22 11.03 -5.89
N ILE A 64 21.89 11.14 -5.88
CA ILE A 64 20.96 10.04 -6.14
C ILE A 64 19.86 10.44 -7.12
N CYS A 65 19.54 9.55 -8.05
CA CYS A 65 18.36 9.63 -8.90
C CYS A 65 17.51 8.39 -8.69
N MET A 66 16.28 8.59 -8.20
CA MET A 66 15.38 7.51 -7.78
C MET A 66 14.20 7.35 -8.75
N ALA A 67 13.98 6.11 -9.21
CA ALA A 67 12.74 5.68 -9.86
C ALA A 67 11.75 5.20 -8.79
N SER A 68 10.44 5.40 -9.01
CA SER A 68 9.39 4.97 -8.08
C SER A 68 8.23 4.23 -8.76
N ALA A 69 8.34 3.94 -10.06
CA ALA A 69 7.37 3.15 -10.82
C ALA A 69 8.08 2.45 -11.98
N TRP A 70 7.59 1.26 -12.38
CA TRP A 70 8.26 0.44 -13.37
C TRP A 70 8.63 1.17 -14.68
N PRO A 71 7.84 2.07 -15.25
CA PRO A 71 8.26 2.76 -16.48
C PRO A 71 9.38 3.77 -16.23
N THR A 72 9.48 4.33 -15.02
CA THR A 72 10.54 5.28 -14.68
C THR A 72 11.89 4.59 -14.47
N ALA A 73 11.89 3.29 -14.13
CA ALA A 73 13.11 2.51 -13.96
C ALA A 73 13.97 2.50 -15.24
N PHE A 74 13.37 2.26 -16.40
CA PHE A 74 14.09 2.30 -17.69
C PHE A 74 14.69 3.67 -17.97
N SER A 75 13.92 4.72 -17.71
CA SER A 75 14.39 6.08 -17.98
C SER A 75 15.52 6.49 -17.04
N VAL A 76 15.44 6.13 -15.77
CA VAL A 76 16.48 6.43 -14.76
C VAL A 76 17.73 5.60 -15.03
N ALA A 77 17.59 4.33 -15.40
CA ALA A 77 18.72 3.47 -15.76
C ALA A 77 19.54 4.04 -16.95
N GLY A 78 18.87 4.70 -17.91
CA GLY A 78 19.50 5.30 -19.09
C GLY A 78 20.15 6.66 -18.85
N LEU A 79 20.06 7.26 -17.66
CA LEU A 79 20.70 8.54 -17.36
C LEU A 79 22.21 8.39 -17.17
N SER A 80 22.97 9.44 -17.54
CA SER A 80 24.43 9.47 -17.39
C SER A 80 24.87 9.44 -15.92
N PRO A 81 26.13 9.05 -15.62
CA PRO A 81 26.63 8.91 -14.24
C PRO A 81 26.57 10.18 -13.40
N ASN A 82 26.71 11.37 -14.01
CA ASN A 82 26.61 12.65 -13.31
C ASN A 82 25.20 12.98 -12.76
N LYS A 83 24.21 12.13 -13.05
CA LYS A 83 22.88 12.21 -12.43
C LYS A 83 22.78 11.45 -11.10
N GLY A 84 23.92 10.95 -10.61
CA GLY A 84 24.04 10.27 -9.32
C GLY A 84 23.81 8.77 -9.38
N LYS A 85 23.87 8.11 -8.22
CA LYS A 85 23.54 6.70 -8.05
C LYS A 85 22.11 6.44 -8.45
N LYS A 86 21.86 5.36 -9.15
CA LYS A 86 20.54 5.01 -9.68
C LYS A 86 19.86 4.05 -8.73
N VAL A 87 18.72 4.46 -8.19
CA VAL A 87 17.93 3.70 -7.22
C VAL A 87 16.54 3.43 -7.78
N TYR A 88 16.00 2.26 -7.52
CA TYR A 88 14.58 1.95 -7.75
C TYR A 88 13.91 1.67 -6.41
N PHE A 89 13.07 2.60 -5.95
CA PHE A 89 12.24 2.46 -4.77
C PHE A 89 10.93 1.80 -5.16
N ILE A 90 10.77 0.52 -4.79
CA ILE A 90 9.70 -0.37 -5.25
C ILE A 90 8.62 -0.43 -4.19
N GLN A 91 7.44 0.13 -4.52
CA GLN A 91 6.31 0.28 -3.60
C GLN A 91 5.16 -0.71 -3.83
N ASP A 92 5.15 -1.43 -4.95
CA ASP A 92 4.27 -2.57 -5.24
C ASP A 92 4.98 -3.45 -6.28
N TYR A 93 4.55 -4.69 -6.46
CA TYR A 93 4.96 -5.51 -7.58
C TYR A 93 4.21 -5.07 -8.83
N GLU A 94 4.80 -4.10 -9.51
CA GLU A 94 4.16 -3.35 -10.59
C GLU A 94 4.38 -4.03 -11.94
N ILE A 95 3.41 -4.81 -12.38
CA ILE A 95 3.37 -5.45 -13.72
C ILE A 95 2.14 -5.00 -14.53
N TRP A 96 1.48 -3.91 -14.09
CA TRP A 96 0.27 -3.37 -14.71
C TRP A 96 0.54 -2.83 -16.12
N ASN A 97 -0.48 -2.90 -16.99
CA ASN A 97 -0.50 -2.49 -18.40
C ASN A 97 0.42 -3.29 -19.34
N ASN A 98 1.57 -3.79 -18.87
CA ASN A 98 2.46 -4.63 -19.66
C ASN A 98 3.32 -5.47 -18.72
N GLU A 99 2.93 -6.73 -18.54
CA GLU A 99 3.59 -7.63 -17.60
C GLU A 99 5.06 -7.88 -17.97
N GLU A 100 5.37 -8.10 -19.25
CA GLU A 100 6.74 -8.35 -19.71
C GLU A 100 7.67 -7.18 -19.37
N LEU A 101 7.26 -5.96 -19.71
CA LEU A 101 8.03 -4.76 -19.41
C LEU A 101 8.08 -4.47 -17.90
N GLY A 102 6.98 -4.67 -17.19
CA GLY A 102 6.96 -4.58 -15.73
C GLY A 102 8.00 -5.47 -15.10
N ARG A 103 8.02 -6.76 -15.46
CA ARG A 103 9.05 -7.71 -14.99
C ARG A 103 10.46 -7.29 -15.41
N LYS A 104 10.66 -6.83 -16.65
CA LYS A 104 11.95 -6.38 -17.15
C LYS A 104 12.46 -5.11 -16.43
N SER A 105 11.58 -4.30 -15.83
CA SER A 105 12.01 -3.11 -15.09
C SER A 105 12.88 -3.47 -13.88
N TYR A 106 12.63 -4.61 -13.26
CA TYR A 106 13.39 -5.10 -12.11
C TYR A 106 14.78 -5.64 -12.46
N THR A 107 15.07 -5.88 -13.76
CA THR A 107 16.42 -6.28 -14.22
C THR A 107 17.27 -5.09 -14.68
N GLN A 108 16.77 -3.86 -14.53
CA GLN A 108 17.56 -2.69 -14.87
C GLN A 108 18.72 -2.50 -13.88
N PRO A 109 19.85 -1.90 -14.30
CA PRO A 109 21.01 -1.69 -13.42
C PRO A 109 20.74 -0.55 -12.41
N LEU A 110 19.86 -0.81 -11.47
CA LEU A 110 19.45 0.09 -10.39
C LEU A 110 19.64 -0.60 -9.04
N ARG A 111 20.00 0.15 -8.00
CA ARG A 111 19.95 -0.35 -6.63
C ARG A 111 18.49 -0.42 -6.19
N HIS A 112 18.02 -1.57 -5.77
CA HIS A 112 16.65 -1.74 -5.31
C HIS A 112 16.52 -1.41 -3.82
N ILE A 113 15.45 -0.71 -3.47
CA ILE A 113 14.93 -0.55 -2.11
C ILE A 113 13.45 -0.94 -2.18
N VAL A 114 13.01 -1.82 -1.32
CA VAL A 114 11.62 -2.32 -1.28
C VAL A 114 10.93 -1.91 0.02
N ILE A 115 9.60 -1.91 0.04
CA ILE A 115 8.84 -1.51 1.24
C ILE A 115 8.30 -2.68 2.07
N SER A 116 8.56 -3.93 1.66
CA SER A 116 8.06 -5.10 2.41
C SER A 116 8.81 -6.37 2.08
N THR A 117 8.75 -7.33 2.99
CA THR A 117 9.20 -8.71 2.75
C THR A 117 8.43 -9.35 1.60
N TRP A 118 7.15 -9.03 1.41
CA TRP A 118 6.36 -9.55 0.30
C TRP A 118 6.96 -9.16 -1.07
N ILE A 119 7.29 -7.87 -1.26
CA ILE A 119 7.94 -7.40 -2.49
C ILE A 119 9.32 -8.02 -2.65
N LYS A 120 10.12 -8.07 -1.56
CA LYS A 120 11.45 -8.70 -1.59
C LYS A 120 11.38 -10.13 -2.08
N ASN A 121 10.44 -10.93 -1.56
CA ASN A 121 10.24 -12.31 -1.99
C ASN A 121 9.84 -12.41 -3.46
N LYS A 122 8.99 -11.50 -3.96
CA LYS A 122 8.64 -11.45 -5.39
C LYS A 122 9.84 -11.16 -6.28
N LEU A 123 10.77 -10.30 -5.86
CA LEU A 123 12.00 -10.03 -6.59
C LEU A 123 12.94 -11.25 -6.55
N ILE A 124 13.08 -11.92 -5.41
CA ILE A 124 13.88 -13.15 -5.28
C ILE A 124 13.33 -14.24 -6.21
N GLU A 125 12.02 -14.47 -6.22
CA GLU A 125 11.36 -15.41 -7.12
C GLU A 125 11.65 -15.11 -8.60
N GLN A 126 11.69 -13.83 -8.97
CA GLN A 126 11.86 -13.40 -10.36
C GLN A 126 13.34 -13.34 -10.79
N LEU A 127 14.24 -12.86 -9.93
CA LEU A 127 15.63 -12.51 -10.26
C LEU A 127 16.66 -13.53 -9.75
N GLY A 128 16.25 -14.44 -8.89
CA GLY A 128 17.10 -15.45 -8.28
C GLY A 128 17.59 -15.04 -6.89
N ALA A 129 18.49 -14.13 -6.75
CA ALA A 129 18.98 -13.67 -5.46
C ALA A 129 19.09 -12.15 -5.48
N GLU A 130 18.28 -11.50 -4.68
CA GLU A 130 18.28 -10.03 -4.51
C GLU A 130 18.27 -9.71 -3.02
N ASP A 131 19.31 -9.03 -2.55
CA ASP A 131 19.38 -8.54 -1.18
C ASP A 131 18.98 -7.06 -1.10
N ALA A 132 17.78 -6.75 -1.58
CA ALA A 132 17.24 -5.41 -1.50
C ALA A 132 16.92 -5.06 -0.03
N PRO A 133 17.42 -3.92 0.50
CA PRO A 133 17.03 -3.44 1.82
C PRO A 133 15.53 -3.10 1.85
N ILE A 134 14.91 -3.37 3.00
CA ILE A 134 13.50 -3.07 3.24
C ILE A 134 13.41 -1.75 4.00
N VAL A 135 12.60 -0.83 3.48
CA VAL A 135 12.22 0.43 4.14
C VAL A 135 10.71 0.45 4.24
N PHE A 136 10.18 0.13 5.39
CA PHE A 136 8.73 0.04 5.60
C PHE A 136 8.03 1.38 5.42
N ASP A 137 6.84 1.38 4.84
CA ASP A 137 5.98 2.56 4.82
C ASP A 137 5.51 2.90 6.23
N GLY A 138 5.46 4.20 6.51
CA GLY A 138 5.00 4.71 7.79
C GLY A 138 3.48 4.82 7.88
N LEU A 139 3.00 4.86 9.12
CA LEU A 139 1.64 5.17 9.49
C LEU A 139 1.57 6.58 10.08
N ASP A 140 0.47 7.30 9.81
CA ASP A 140 0.16 8.55 10.48
C ASP A 140 -0.50 8.28 11.84
N LEU A 141 0.36 8.17 12.85
CA LEU A 141 -0.06 7.92 14.24
C LEU A 141 -0.75 9.11 14.90
N GLU A 142 -0.73 10.31 14.30
CA GLU A 142 -1.53 11.44 14.81
C GLU A 142 -3.00 11.28 14.44
N VAL A 143 -3.27 10.62 13.32
CA VAL A 143 -4.63 10.39 12.82
C VAL A 143 -5.18 9.06 13.30
N PHE A 144 -4.48 7.98 13.02
CA PHE A 144 -4.90 6.63 13.38
C PHE A 144 -4.26 6.24 14.72
N ASN A 145 -4.88 6.64 15.81
CA ASN A 145 -4.43 6.36 17.16
C ASN A 145 -5.61 6.38 18.12
N ASN A 146 -5.82 5.31 18.85
CA ASN A 146 -6.90 5.21 19.85
C ASN A 146 -6.44 4.50 21.12
N PRO A 147 -5.48 5.10 21.87
CA PRO A 147 -4.93 4.48 23.07
C PRO A 147 -5.97 4.21 24.16
N GLU A 148 -7.02 5.03 24.22
CA GLU A 148 -8.07 5.01 25.23
C GLU A 148 -9.29 4.16 24.83
N LYS A 149 -9.18 3.30 23.80
CA LYS A 149 -10.30 2.46 23.38
C LYS A 149 -10.76 1.58 24.54
N LYS A 150 -12.07 1.66 24.84
CA LYS A 150 -12.74 0.80 25.80
C LYS A 150 -13.51 -0.28 25.06
N TYR A 151 -13.49 -1.49 25.60
CA TYR A 151 -14.19 -2.64 25.07
C TYR A 151 -15.38 -2.96 25.95
N GLU A 152 -16.57 -2.85 25.39
CA GLU A 152 -17.83 -3.19 26.05
C GLU A 152 -18.58 -4.16 25.17
N PHE A 153 -18.40 -5.44 25.37
CA PHE A 153 -19.01 -6.45 24.51
C PHE A 153 -20.44 -6.80 24.92
N GLY A 154 -20.75 -7.08 26.15
CA GLY A 154 -22.11 -7.38 26.65
C GLY A 154 -23.04 -8.00 25.59
N ASN A 155 -24.25 -7.46 25.47
CA ASN A 155 -25.24 -7.86 24.44
C ASN A 155 -25.15 -6.98 23.16
N ARG A 156 -24.13 -6.15 22.98
CA ARG A 156 -24.01 -5.31 21.80
C ARG A 156 -23.56 -6.09 20.55
N THR A 157 -23.82 -5.52 19.42
CA THR A 157 -23.36 -6.02 18.13
C THR A 157 -21.84 -5.85 17.99
N ILE A 158 -21.14 -6.89 17.52
CA ILE A 158 -19.73 -6.82 17.12
C ILE A 158 -19.64 -6.11 15.76
N GLU A 159 -18.81 -5.10 15.70
CA GLU A 159 -18.60 -4.29 14.50
C GLU A 159 -17.34 -4.76 13.74
N VAL A 160 -17.55 -5.26 12.52
CA VAL A 160 -16.48 -5.64 11.60
C VAL A 160 -16.31 -4.54 10.56
N LEU A 161 -15.06 -4.15 10.28
CA LEU A 161 -14.70 -3.18 9.25
C LEU A 161 -13.87 -3.85 8.17
N MET A 162 -14.14 -3.57 6.90
CA MET A 162 -13.40 -4.11 5.76
C MET A 162 -13.24 -3.08 4.65
N LEU A 163 -12.07 -3.06 4.00
CA LEU A 163 -11.86 -2.28 2.77
C LEU A 163 -12.59 -2.93 1.60
N TYR A 164 -13.29 -2.13 0.81
CA TYR A 164 -13.77 -2.53 -0.52
C TYR A 164 -12.83 -2.04 -1.61
N HIS A 165 -12.49 -2.93 -2.51
CA HIS A 165 -11.77 -2.61 -3.74
C HIS A 165 -12.20 -3.56 -4.87
N ASN A 166 -12.31 -3.04 -6.10
CA ASN A 166 -12.79 -3.82 -7.26
C ASN A 166 -11.73 -4.76 -7.87
N LEU A 167 -10.46 -4.62 -7.51
CA LEU A 167 -9.39 -5.51 -7.99
C LEU A 167 -9.47 -6.89 -7.34
N PRO A 168 -9.47 -7.99 -8.11
CA PRO A 168 -9.55 -9.35 -7.57
C PRO A 168 -8.45 -9.67 -6.54
N LYS A 169 -7.24 -9.09 -6.71
CA LYS A 169 -6.12 -9.27 -5.78
C LYS A 169 -6.42 -8.77 -4.35
N LYS A 170 -7.45 -7.93 -4.15
CA LYS A 170 -7.86 -7.46 -2.83
C LYS A 170 -8.78 -8.42 -2.08
N GLY A 171 -9.20 -9.52 -2.69
CA GLY A 171 -9.89 -10.62 -2.02
C GLY A 171 -11.25 -10.28 -1.40
N VAL A 172 -11.89 -9.17 -1.80
CA VAL A 172 -13.16 -8.71 -1.19
C VAL A 172 -14.25 -9.78 -1.19
N LYS A 173 -14.31 -10.60 -2.27
CA LYS A 173 -15.27 -11.70 -2.35
C LYS A 173 -15.07 -12.75 -1.25
N ASP A 174 -13.79 -13.04 -0.92
CA ASP A 174 -13.46 -14.02 0.12
C ASP A 174 -13.93 -13.51 1.49
N GLY A 175 -13.69 -12.23 1.78
CA GLY A 175 -14.15 -11.59 3.01
C GLY A 175 -15.66 -11.52 3.13
N LEU A 176 -16.39 -11.25 2.04
CA LEU A 176 -17.85 -11.25 2.02
C LEU A 176 -18.42 -12.65 2.30
N ILE A 177 -17.79 -13.71 1.75
CA ILE A 177 -18.21 -15.10 2.03
C ILE A 177 -17.92 -15.45 3.49
N ALA A 178 -16.72 -15.12 4.01
CA ALA A 178 -16.36 -15.37 5.40
C ALA A 178 -17.30 -14.64 6.38
N TYR A 179 -17.60 -13.36 6.10
CA TYR A 179 -18.58 -12.59 6.88
C TYR A 179 -19.97 -13.21 6.81
N LYS A 180 -20.43 -13.63 5.64
CA LYS A 180 -21.75 -14.30 5.51
C LYS A 180 -21.80 -15.55 6.37
N ASN A 181 -20.77 -16.40 6.32
CA ASN A 181 -20.70 -17.62 7.13
C ASN A 181 -20.71 -17.31 8.64
N LEU A 182 -20.04 -16.21 9.06
CA LEU A 182 -20.11 -15.73 10.44
C LEU A 182 -21.53 -15.27 10.80
N LYS A 183 -22.15 -14.45 9.94
CA LYS A 183 -23.49 -13.87 10.15
C LYS A 183 -24.57 -14.92 10.27
N ASP A 184 -24.48 -15.98 9.46
CA ASP A 184 -25.40 -17.11 9.48
C ASP A 184 -25.36 -17.86 10.83
N ARG A 185 -24.23 -17.85 11.55
CA ARG A 185 -24.06 -18.45 12.87
C ARG A 185 -24.40 -17.49 14.02
N TYR A 186 -24.01 -16.21 13.85
CA TYR A 186 -24.06 -15.19 14.89
C TYR A 186 -24.75 -13.91 14.37
N PRO A 187 -26.07 -13.77 14.60
CA PRO A 187 -26.83 -12.62 14.09
C PRO A 187 -26.35 -11.26 14.62
N ASN A 188 -25.69 -11.22 15.79
CA ASN A 188 -25.25 -10.00 16.45
C ASN A 188 -23.89 -9.50 15.93
N VAL A 189 -23.66 -9.59 14.61
CA VAL A 189 -22.49 -9.03 13.93
C VAL A 189 -22.93 -8.11 12.81
N LYS A 190 -22.20 -7.03 12.59
CA LYS A 190 -22.39 -6.08 11.49
C LYS A 190 -21.10 -5.87 10.72
N LEU A 191 -21.23 -5.78 9.41
CA LEU A 191 -20.13 -5.38 8.53
C LEU A 191 -20.32 -3.94 8.05
N THR A 192 -19.29 -3.15 8.24
CA THR A 192 -19.15 -1.85 7.60
C THR A 192 -18.00 -1.93 6.59
N MET A 193 -18.22 -1.41 5.40
CA MET A 193 -17.19 -1.34 4.36
C MET A 193 -16.96 0.11 3.95
N PHE A 194 -15.75 0.38 3.49
CA PHE A 194 -15.39 1.66 2.88
C PHE A 194 -14.53 1.43 1.62
N GLY A 195 -14.59 2.36 0.68
CA GLY A 195 -13.81 2.26 -0.56
C GLY A 195 -13.91 3.50 -1.42
N MET A 196 -13.16 3.55 -2.51
CA MET A 196 -13.07 4.73 -3.39
C MET A 196 -14.16 4.78 -4.46
N THR A 197 -14.82 3.66 -4.74
CA THR A 197 -15.82 3.53 -5.82
C THR A 197 -17.23 3.68 -5.31
N ASP A 198 -18.21 3.72 -6.23
CA ASP A 198 -19.62 3.62 -5.85
C ASP A 198 -19.90 2.33 -5.09
N ARG A 199 -21.00 2.34 -4.32
CA ARG A 199 -21.44 1.16 -3.58
C ARG A 199 -21.54 -0.05 -4.53
N PRO A 200 -20.84 -1.15 -4.23
CA PRO A 200 -20.97 -2.38 -5.01
C PRO A 200 -22.34 -3.05 -4.80
N ASP A 201 -22.63 -4.05 -5.60
CA ASP A 201 -23.79 -4.92 -5.41
C ASP A 201 -23.53 -5.87 -4.22
N ILE A 202 -23.92 -5.43 -3.05
CA ILE A 202 -23.81 -6.14 -1.75
C ILE A 202 -25.12 -6.00 -0.98
N SER A 203 -25.35 -6.89 -0.02
CA SER A 203 -26.55 -6.86 0.85
C SER A 203 -26.79 -5.47 1.47
N ASP A 204 -28.04 -5.03 1.51
CA ASP A 204 -28.44 -3.75 2.10
C ASP A 204 -28.13 -3.63 3.60
N GLU A 205 -27.95 -4.76 4.28
CA GLU A 205 -27.54 -4.82 5.69
C GLU A 205 -26.08 -4.37 5.90
N ILE A 206 -25.24 -4.38 4.85
CA ILE A 206 -23.84 -3.96 4.91
C ILE A 206 -23.77 -2.45 4.71
N MET A 207 -23.28 -1.74 5.71
CA MET A 207 -23.02 -0.30 5.59
C MET A 207 -21.83 -0.05 4.67
N TYR A 208 -21.97 0.91 3.74
CA TYR A 208 -20.90 1.26 2.82
C TYR A 208 -20.64 2.76 2.80
N TYR A 209 -19.37 3.14 2.92
CA TYR A 209 -18.90 4.53 2.84
C TYR A 209 -18.00 4.71 1.61
N LYS A 210 -18.50 5.48 0.63
CA LYS A 210 -17.70 5.86 -0.54
C LYS A 210 -16.81 7.03 -0.20
N ASP A 211 -15.50 6.91 -0.50
CA ASP A 211 -14.49 7.95 -0.35
C ASP A 211 -14.64 8.75 0.97
N PRO A 212 -14.62 8.04 2.13
CA PRO A 212 -14.83 8.71 3.40
C PRO A 212 -13.72 9.73 3.65
N SER A 213 -14.08 10.87 4.24
CA SER A 213 -13.06 11.82 4.71
C SER A 213 -12.13 11.13 5.72
N ARG A 214 -10.97 11.72 5.93
CA ARG A 214 -9.98 11.19 6.88
C ARG A 214 -10.53 11.08 8.31
N GLU A 215 -11.32 12.09 8.71
CA GLU A 215 -12.03 12.12 10.00
C GLU A 215 -13.05 10.99 10.09
N LYS A 216 -13.83 10.79 9.00
CA LYS A 216 -14.81 9.71 8.95
C LYS A 216 -14.16 8.34 8.98
N LEU A 217 -13.07 8.16 8.27
CA LEU A 217 -12.31 6.91 8.29
C LEU A 217 -11.77 6.59 9.70
N LYS A 218 -11.24 7.60 10.39
CA LYS A 218 -10.83 7.49 11.80
C LYS A 218 -11.98 7.05 12.71
N GLU A 219 -13.19 7.62 12.53
CA GLU A 219 -14.38 7.19 13.28
C GLU A 219 -14.73 5.72 13.01
N LEU A 220 -14.66 5.29 11.74
CA LEU A 220 -14.95 3.90 11.37
C LEU A 220 -14.01 2.92 12.06
N TYR A 221 -12.70 3.18 12.04
CA TYR A 221 -11.73 2.36 12.75
C TYR A 221 -11.93 2.39 14.28
N LYS A 222 -12.23 3.55 14.85
CA LYS A 222 -12.49 3.65 16.31
C LYS A 222 -13.67 2.81 16.74
N LYS A 223 -14.73 2.76 15.91
CA LYS A 223 -15.95 2.01 16.19
C LYS A 223 -15.77 0.49 16.01
N ALA A 224 -14.94 0.08 15.06
CA ALA A 224 -14.76 -1.32 14.72
C ALA A 224 -14.07 -2.11 15.84
N ASP A 225 -14.55 -3.33 16.09
CA ASP A 225 -13.90 -4.28 17.00
C ASP A 225 -12.89 -5.14 16.23
N ILE A 226 -13.26 -5.54 15.03
CA ILE A 226 -12.50 -6.41 14.16
C ILE A 226 -12.28 -5.71 12.83
N PHE A 227 -11.07 -5.74 12.32
CA PHE A 227 -10.75 -5.39 10.95
C PHE A 227 -10.48 -6.65 10.15
N LEU A 228 -11.23 -6.81 9.04
CA LEU A 228 -11.08 -7.95 8.13
C LEU A 228 -10.21 -7.55 6.94
N TYR A 229 -8.99 -8.08 6.89
CA TYR A 229 -8.02 -7.86 5.83
C TYR A 229 -7.97 -9.06 4.88
N THR A 230 -8.35 -8.85 3.62
CA THR A 230 -8.66 -9.94 2.68
C THR A 230 -7.72 -10.04 1.49
N SER A 231 -6.70 -9.16 1.39
CA SER A 231 -5.82 -9.08 0.23
C SER A 231 -5.17 -10.43 -0.09
N ARG A 232 -5.18 -10.80 -1.36
CA ARG A 232 -4.46 -11.98 -1.87
C ARG A 232 -3.03 -11.63 -2.26
N GLU A 233 -2.86 -10.39 -2.73
CA GLU A 233 -1.57 -9.80 -3.08
C GLU A 233 -1.58 -8.33 -2.69
N GLU A 234 -0.52 -7.90 -2.02
CA GLU A 234 -0.37 -6.53 -1.53
C GLU A 234 1.10 -6.15 -1.40
N GLY A 235 1.49 -4.97 -1.91
CA GLY A 235 2.84 -4.46 -1.74
C GLY A 235 3.16 -4.15 -0.28
N TRP A 236 2.29 -3.42 0.40
CA TRP A 236 2.35 -3.15 1.84
C TRP A 236 0.97 -3.29 2.49
N GLY A 237 0.07 -2.36 2.21
CA GLY A 237 -1.27 -2.35 2.78
C GLY A 237 -1.33 -1.59 4.11
N LEU A 238 -1.68 -0.32 4.07
CA LEU A 238 -1.76 0.53 5.27
C LEU A 238 -2.95 0.19 6.17
N THR A 239 -4.01 -0.41 5.63
CA THR A 239 -5.26 -0.61 6.36
C THR A 239 -5.16 -1.52 7.60
N PRO A 240 -4.34 -2.60 7.64
CA PRO A 240 -4.11 -3.33 8.87
C PRO A 240 -3.37 -2.51 9.94
N LEU A 241 -2.39 -1.67 9.53
CA LEU A 241 -1.70 -0.78 10.47
C LEU A 241 -2.65 0.26 11.06
N GLU A 242 -3.50 0.88 10.24
CA GLU A 242 -4.54 1.83 10.69
C GLU A 242 -5.51 1.18 11.68
N ALA A 243 -5.90 -0.08 11.41
CA ALA A 243 -6.76 -0.86 12.28
C ALA A 243 -6.08 -1.17 13.62
N MET A 244 -4.85 -1.68 13.60
CA MET A 244 -4.07 -1.96 14.81
C MET A 244 -3.82 -0.71 15.64
N ALA A 245 -3.48 0.43 15.02
CA ALA A 245 -3.30 1.71 15.70
C ALA A 245 -4.61 2.24 16.32
N SER A 246 -5.73 1.85 15.76
CA SER A 246 -7.07 2.16 16.28
C SER A 246 -7.57 1.11 17.28
N LYS A 247 -6.73 0.14 17.68
CA LYS A 247 -7.08 -0.98 18.56
C LYS A 247 -8.24 -1.81 18.03
N CYS A 248 -8.24 -2.15 16.73
CA CYS A 248 -9.07 -3.21 16.18
C CYS A 248 -8.27 -4.52 16.19
N ALA A 249 -8.91 -5.63 16.56
CA ALA A 249 -8.34 -6.95 16.32
C ALA A 249 -8.31 -7.22 14.81
N VAL A 250 -7.20 -7.71 14.28
CA VAL A 250 -7.08 -8.01 12.86
C VAL A 250 -7.29 -9.50 12.62
N VAL A 251 -8.24 -9.82 11.75
CA VAL A 251 -8.34 -11.12 11.07
C VAL A 251 -7.92 -10.88 9.63
N GLY A 252 -6.89 -11.58 9.14
CA GLY A 252 -6.40 -11.26 7.82
C GLY A 252 -5.57 -12.34 7.15
N THR A 253 -5.23 -12.04 5.91
CA THR A 253 -4.36 -12.88 5.09
C THR A 253 -2.89 -12.59 5.35
N ASN A 254 -2.07 -13.62 5.28
CA ASN A 254 -0.62 -13.55 5.44
C ASN A 254 0.05 -13.01 4.16
N THR A 255 -0.17 -11.72 3.88
CA THR A 255 0.38 -11.02 2.70
C THR A 255 0.61 -9.53 2.99
N GLY A 256 1.39 -8.86 2.15
CA GLY A 256 1.74 -7.45 2.33
C GLY A 256 2.41 -7.20 3.67
N CYS A 257 1.98 -6.15 4.38
CA CYS A 257 2.53 -5.79 5.68
C CYS A 257 2.36 -6.90 6.74
N MET A 258 1.36 -7.78 6.61
CA MET A 258 1.12 -8.83 7.60
C MET A 258 2.24 -9.89 7.65
N LEU A 259 3.09 -9.98 6.60
CA LEU A 259 4.34 -10.78 6.67
C LEU A 259 5.41 -10.15 7.56
N ASP A 260 5.35 -8.84 7.78
CA ASP A 260 6.37 -8.08 8.52
C ASP A 260 5.91 -7.71 9.94
N ILE A 261 4.61 -7.44 10.12
CA ILE A 261 4.05 -6.98 11.39
C ILE A 261 3.13 -8.02 12.06
N GLY A 262 2.59 -8.97 11.30
CA GLY A 262 1.63 -9.96 11.77
C GLY A 262 2.33 -11.12 12.49
N SER A 263 1.82 -11.46 13.67
CA SER A 263 2.19 -12.67 14.42
C SER A 263 0.90 -13.39 14.78
N ASP A 264 0.69 -14.56 14.14
CA ASP A 264 -0.54 -15.31 14.32
C ASP A 264 -0.79 -15.64 15.79
N ARG A 265 -2.04 -15.42 16.24
CA ARG A 265 -2.52 -15.60 17.63
C ARG A 265 -1.86 -14.71 18.69
N GLU A 266 -0.92 -13.85 18.31
CA GLU A 266 -0.28 -12.89 19.20
C GLU A 266 -0.84 -11.47 19.00
N ASN A 267 -0.85 -10.94 17.75
CA ASN A 267 -1.35 -9.61 17.42
C ASN A 267 -2.36 -9.58 16.26
N ALA A 268 -2.61 -10.74 15.62
CA ALA A 268 -3.63 -10.95 14.60
C ALA A 268 -4.04 -12.42 14.58
N LEU A 269 -5.14 -12.76 13.90
CA LEU A 269 -5.44 -14.11 13.44
C LEU A 269 -5.22 -14.17 11.93
N LEU A 270 -4.28 -14.99 11.49
CA LEU A 270 -3.85 -15.05 10.12
C LEU A 270 -4.35 -16.32 9.41
N CYS A 271 -4.50 -16.21 8.09
CA CYS A 271 -4.76 -17.32 7.19
C CYS A 271 -4.01 -17.11 5.89
N GLU A 272 -3.87 -18.16 5.09
CA GLU A 272 -3.30 -18.01 3.75
C GLU A 272 -4.27 -17.24 2.83
N PRO A 273 -3.74 -16.47 1.86
CA PRO A 273 -4.54 -15.78 0.88
C PRO A 273 -5.52 -16.71 0.15
N GLY A 274 -6.83 -16.39 0.24
CA GLY A 274 -7.89 -17.20 -0.37
C GLY A 274 -8.41 -18.36 0.50
N ASP A 275 -7.85 -18.59 1.68
CA ASP A 275 -8.40 -19.59 2.64
C ASP A 275 -9.61 -19.02 3.38
N ILE A 276 -10.76 -19.03 2.69
CA ILE A 276 -12.04 -18.55 3.22
C ILE A 276 -12.47 -19.35 4.45
N LYS A 277 -12.16 -20.66 4.49
CA LYS A 277 -12.52 -21.53 5.60
C LYS A 277 -11.83 -21.07 6.87
N LYS A 278 -10.50 -20.94 6.84
CA LYS A 278 -9.70 -20.49 7.99
C LYS A 278 -10.07 -19.06 8.40
N MET A 279 -10.29 -18.17 7.42
CA MET A 279 -10.78 -16.80 7.67
C MET A 279 -12.10 -16.80 8.42
N THR A 280 -13.07 -17.67 8.04
CA THR A 280 -14.35 -17.85 8.74
C THR A 280 -14.12 -18.36 10.17
N GLU A 281 -13.29 -19.39 10.34
CA GLU A 281 -12.97 -19.96 11.65
C GLU A 281 -12.37 -18.91 12.58
N ASN A 282 -11.42 -18.10 12.09
CA ASN A 282 -10.80 -17.00 12.83
C ASN A 282 -11.83 -15.94 13.26
N LEU A 283 -12.76 -15.56 12.38
CA LEU A 283 -13.85 -14.64 12.73
C LEU A 283 -14.78 -15.23 13.80
N CYS A 284 -15.16 -16.51 13.68
CA CYS A 284 -15.98 -17.19 14.68
C CYS A 284 -15.28 -17.27 16.04
N GLU A 285 -13.99 -17.58 16.05
CA GLU A 285 -13.17 -17.63 17.27
C GLU A 285 -13.19 -16.28 18.01
N LEU A 286 -13.03 -15.16 17.31
CA LEU A 286 -13.09 -13.83 17.92
C LEU A 286 -14.51 -13.49 18.41
N PHE A 287 -15.53 -13.92 17.69
CA PHE A 287 -16.91 -13.70 18.13
C PHE A 287 -17.21 -14.45 19.45
N GLU A 288 -16.70 -15.67 19.60
CA GLU A 288 -16.87 -16.50 20.78
C GLU A 288 -15.96 -16.11 21.93
N ASN A 289 -14.82 -15.47 21.64
CA ASN A 289 -13.77 -15.13 22.63
C ASN A 289 -13.43 -13.63 22.59
N HIS A 290 -14.18 -12.85 23.33
CA HIS A 290 -13.98 -11.39 23.39
C HIS A 290 -12.65 -11.00 24.06
N GLU A 291 -12.13 -11.81 24.98
CA GLU A 291 -10.82 -11.56 25.61
C GLU A 291 -9.70 -11.63 24.55
N MET A 292 -9.86 -12.52 23.58
CA MET A 292 -8.91 -12.60 22.46
C MET A 292 -8.97 -11.37 21.55
N ILE A 293 -10.16 -10.77 21.32
CA ILE A 293 -10.24 -9.48 20.62
C ILE A 293 -9.38 -8.44 21.33
N ILE A 294 -9.52 -8.31 22.66
CA ILE A 294 -8.74 -7.36 23.46
C ILE A 294 -7.25 -7.64 23.36
N LYS A 295 -6.84 -8.91 23.57
CA LYS A 295 -5.45 -9.34 23.50
C LYS A 295 -4.81 -8.94 22.16
N LEU A 296 -5.43 -9.34 21.05
CA LEU A 296 -4.90 -9.07 19.71
C LEU A 296 -4.84 -7.58 19.41
N ALA A 297 -5.87 -6.83 19.78
CA ALA A 297 -5.95 -5.40 19.57
C ALA A 297 -4.88 -4.63 20.35
N GLU A 298 -4.66 -4.98 21.62
CA GLU A 298 -3.63 -4.35 22.45
C GLU A 298 -2.21 -4.69 21.96
N ASN A 299 -1.97 -5.93 21.56
CA ASN A 299 -0.68 -6.33 21.00
C ASN A 299 -0.43 -5.71 19.63
N GLY A 300 -1.45 -5.69 18.75
CA GLY A 300 -1.38 -5.01 17.46
C GLY A 300 -1.06 -3.52 17.60
N TYR A 301 -1.73 -2.85 18.55
CA TYR A 301 -1.47 -1.46 18.88
C TYR A 301 0.00 -1.21 19.27
N LYS A 302 0.57 -2.06 20.14
CA LYS A 302 1.97 -1.97 20.53
C LYS A 302 2.91 -2.18 19.34
N THR A 303 2.61 -3.17 18.50
CA THR A 303 3.42 -3.50 17.31
C THR A 303 3.54 -2.32 16.37
N VAL A 304 2.44 -1.62 16.04
CA VAL A 304 2.46 -0.58 15.01
C VAL A 304 3.06 0.75 15.46
N GLN A 305 3.29 0.97 16.76
CA GLN A 305 3.88 2.23 17.25
C GLN A 305 5.29 2.50 16.68
N GLN A 306 6.03 1.47 16.27
CA GLN A 306 7.34 1.62 15.65
C GLN A 306 7.29 2.00 14.15
N PHE A 307 6.13 1.86 13.49
CA PHE A 307 5.96 2.13 12.06
C PHE A 307 5.49 3.57 11.80
N SER A 308 6.19 4.54 12.34
CA SER A 308 5.92 5.96 12.07
C SER A 308 6.60 6.42 10.77
N TRP A 309 6.05 7.47 10.13
CA TRP A 309 6.72 8.10 8.98
C TRP A 309 8.13 8.60 9.31
N ASN A 310 8.37 9.07 10.52
CA ASN A 310 9.71 9.50 10.94
C ASN A 310 10.69 8.34 10.91
N ASN A 311 10.31 7.17 11.40
CA ASN A 311 11.16 5.99 11.35
C ASN A 311 11.43 5.53 9.92
N SER A 312 10.40 5.53 9.05
CA SER A 312 10.52 5.19 7.64
C SER A 312 11.47 6.13 6.89
N VAL A 313 11.36 7.43 7.12
CA VAL A 313 12.23 8.44 6.50
C VAL A 313 13.67 8.29 6.99
N ASN A 314 13.89 8.12 8.29
CA ASN A 314 15.23 7.90 8.85
C ASN A 314 15.89 6.62 8.30
N GLN A 315 15.10 5.56 8.12
CA GLN A 315 15.58 4.31 7.52
C GLN A 315 15.94 4.52 6.05
N LEU A 316 15.06 5.18 5.27
CA LEU A 316 15.33 5.50 3.86
C LEU A 316 16.59 6.37 3.73
N GLU A 317 16.75 7.40 4.55
CA GLU A 317 17.92 8.27 4.53
C GLU A 317 19.21 7.48 4.80
N ARG A 318 19.20 6.57 5.76
CA ARG A 318 20.34 5.70 6.05
C ARG A 318 20.71 4.85 4.85
N GLU A 319 19.72 4.17 4.21
CA GLU A 319 19.99 3.32 3.05
C GLU A 319 20.53 4.14 1.85
N LEU A 320 19.99 5.34 1.63
CA LEU A 320 20.48 6.22 0.57
C LEU A 320 21.91 6.71 0.84
N ARG A 321 22.29 6.99 2.10
CA ARG A 321 23.66 7.32 2.47
C ARG A 321 24.61 6.16 2.24
N ASN A 322 24.23 4.93 2.65
CA ASN A 322 25.01 3.72 2.39
C ASN A 322 25.31 3.56 0.90
N ILE A 323 24.31 3.74 0.02
CA ILE A 323 24.47 3.68 -1.43
C ILE A 323 25.44 4.75 -1.96
N CYS A 324 25.47 5.95 -1.37
CA CYS A 324 26.40 7.00 -1.74
C CYS A 324 27.86 6.70 -1.32
N ASP A 325 28.03 5.99 -0.21
CA ASP A 325 29.35 5.73 0.38
C ASP A 325 30.05 4.48 -0.19
N GLU A 326 29.30 3.57 -0.86
CA GLU A 326 29.83 2.33 -1.47
C GLU A 326 31.03 2.51 -2.42
N ASP A 327 31.27 3.70 -2.99
CA ASP A 327 32.39 3.95 -3.90
C ASP A 327 33.54 4.68 -3.20
N LYS A 328 33.52 4.86 -1.88
CA LYS A 328 34.59 5.56 -1.15
C LYS A 328 35.63 4.60 -0.57
N ASP A 329 35.33 3.31 -0.63
CA ASP A 329 36.22 2.20 -0.27
C ASP A 329 36.79 1.53 -1.54
#